data_41c196c964ef73d1cda8da5d18ce10be
#
_entry.id   41c196c964ef73d1cda8da5d18ce10be
#
_cell.length_a   1.000
_cell.length_b   1.000
_cell.length_c   1.000
_cell.angle_alpha   90.00
_cell.angle_beta   90.00
_cell.angle_gamma   90.00
#
_symmetry.space_group_name_H-M   'P 1'
#
loop_
_entity.id
_entity.type
_entity.pdbx_description
1 polymer ?
#
loop_
_entity_poly.entity_id
_entity_poly.type
_entity_poly.pdbx_seq_one_letter_code
_entity_poly.pdbx_strand_id
1 'polypeptide(L)'
;MAIQDNIIEVRNVHKSYDGKPVVKNVSLTIKRGEFVTLLGPSGCGKTTTLRMLAGFEQPTEGTILFNGQDITNLPPHKRNINTVFQKYALFPHLTVFGNIAFGLKLKRVKDGEPYVDRKGNTVQKMRKLTKAEIAEKVNHALKMVDLEDYGHRSVNSLSGGQQQRVAIARALVNEPEVLLLDEPLGALDLKCAKTCNWNLCPCTNNWA
;
A
#
# COMPACT_ATOMS: atom_id res chain seq x y z
N MET A 1 19.05 -10.65 -16.98
CA MET A 1 17.61 -10.42 -17.09
C MET A 1 17.39 -8.92 -17.01
N ALA A 2 16.80 -8.30 -18.04
CA ALA A 2 16.46 -6.87 -17.99
C ALA A 2 15.50 -6.67 -16.82
N ILE A 3 15.80 -5.75 -15.92
CA ILE A 3 14.90 -5.35 -14.83
C ILE A 3 13.68 -4.77 -15.55
N GLN A 4 12.55 -5.45 -15.44
CA GLN A 4 11.29 -4.95 -15.99
C GLN A 4 10.96 -3.69 -15.20
N ASP A 5 11.06 -2.52 -15.83
CA ASP A 5 10.90 -1.19 -15.20
C ASP A 5 9.46 -0.97 -14.71
N ASN A 6 8.51 -1.75 -15.26
CA ASN A 6 7.09 -1.69 -14.95
C ASN A 6 6.78 -2.45 -13.67
N ILE A 7 6.25 -1.75 -12.66
CA ILE A 7 5.81 -2.36 -11.40
C ILE A 7 4.35 -2.81 -11.47
N ILE A 8 3.49 -2.02 -12.13
CA ILE A 8 2.08 -2.37 -12.37
C ILE A 8 1.78 -2.21 -13.86
N GLU A 9 1.05 -3.19 -14.41
CA GLU A 9 0.45 -3.09 -15.73
C GLU A 9 -1.02 -3.47 -15.64
N VAL A 10 -1.88 -2.59 -16.11
CA VAL A 10 -3.33 -2.81 -16.25
C VAL A 10 -3.61 -2.93 -17.74
N ARG A 11 -4.21 -4.04 -18.15
CA ARG A 11 -4.44 -4.37 -19.56
C ARG A 11 -5.92 -4.59 -19.84
N ASN A 12 -6.53 -3.68 -20.58
CA ASN A 12 -7.92 -3.74 -21.04
C ASN A 12 -8.93 -4.06 -19.93
N VAL A 13 -8.74 -3.45 -18.75
CA VAL A 13 -9.56 -3.72 -17.57
C VAL A 13 -10.93 -3.08 -17.70
N HIS A 14 -11.96 -3.91 -17.48
CA HIS A 14 -13.35 -3.51 -17.37
C HIS A 14 -13.91 -3.88 -15.99
N LYS A 15 -14.84 -3.06 -15.49
CA LYS A 15 -15.62 -3.40 -14.30
C LYS A 15 -17.05 -2.95 -14.46
N SER A 16 -17.96 -3.90 -14.28
CA SER A 16 -19.41 -3.65 -14.25
C SER A 16 -19.99 -4.13 -12.93
N TYR A 17 -21.03 -3.44 -12.43
CA TYR A 17 -21.88 -3.85 -11.31
C TYR A 17 -23.31 -3.92 -11.82
N ASP A 18 -23.95 -5.08 -11.67
CA ASP A 18 -25.32 -5.33 -12.14
C ASP A 18 -25.56 -4.90 -13.60
N GLY A 19 -24.60 -5.21 -14.46
CA GLY A 19 -24.63 -4.87 -15.89
C GLY A 19 -24.30 -3.39 -16.21
N LYS A 20 -24.10 -2.55 -15.21
CA LYS A 20 -23.73 -1.12 -15.40
C LYS A 20 -22.22 -0.96 -15.40
N PRO A 21 -21.61 -0.52 -16.53
CA PRO A 21 -20.15 -0.35 -16.61
C PRO A 21 -19.70 0.85 -15.80
N VAL A 22 -18.72 0.64 -14.91
CA VAL A 22 -18.08 1.68 -14.09
C VAL A 22 -16.66 1.99 -14.55
N VAL A 23 -15.90 0.95 -14.93
CA VAL A 23 -14.59 1.10 -15.54
C VAL A 23 -14.65 0.48 -16.93
N LYS A 24 -14.21 1.24 -17.95
CA LYS A 24 -14.34 0.87 -19.36
C LYS A 24 -12.98 0.86 -20.02
N ASN A 25 -12.46 -0.33 -20.34
CA ASN A 25 -11.25 -0.55 -21.13
C ASN A 25 -10.04 0.29 -20.68
N VAL A 26 -9.74 0.25 -19.39
CA VAL A 26 -8.59 0.98 -18.84
C VAL A 26 -7.32 0.17 -19.07
N SER A 27 -6.32 0.78 -19.70
CA SER A 27 -4.97 0.27 -19.81
C SER A 27 -4.00 1.32 -19.34
N LEU A 28 -3.09 0.97 -18.44
CA LEU A 28 -2.05 1.86 -17.93
C LEU A 28 -0.85 1.05 -17.46
N THR A 29 0.31 1.68 -17.49
CA THR A 29 1.56 1.10 -16.99
C THR A 29 2.17 2.07 -16.00
N ILE A 30 2.60 1.55 -14.84
CA ILE A 30 3.26 2.32 -13.79
C ILE A 30 4.66 1.77 -13.60
N LYS A 31 5.64 2.64 -13.66
CA LYS A 31 7.05 2.29 -13.46
C LYS A 31 7.42 2.31 -11.98
N ARG A 32 8.50 1.62 -11.65
CA ARG A 32 9.07 1.64 -10.31
C ARG A 32 9.53 3.05 -9.93
N GLY A 33 9.13 3.52 -8.74
CA GLY A 33 9.44 4.86 -8.24
C GLY A 33 8.61 5.99 -8.86
N GLU A 34 7.62 5.67 -9.70
CA GLU A 34 6.74 6.66 -10.31
C GLU A 34 5.61 7.06 -9.36
N PHE A 35 5.26 8.35 -9.35
CA PHE A 35 4.10 8.89 -8.67
C PHE A 35 3.00 9.15 -9.70
N VAL A 36 1.87 8.44 -9.59
CA VAL A 36 0.76 8.51 -10.53
C VAL A 36 -0.49 9.03 -9.84
N THR A 37 -1.14 10.01 -10.45
CA THR A 37 -2.42 10.55 -9.95
C THR A 37 -3.55 10.21 -10.92
N LEU A 38 -4.62 9.60 -10.40
CA LEU A 38 -5.85 9.36 -11.13
C LEU A 38 -6.76 10.58 -10.99
N LEU A 39 -6.96 11.33 -12.06
CA LEU A 39 -7.83 12.50 -12.11
C LEU A 39 -9.16 12.17 -12.79
N GLY A 40 -10.22 12.86 -12.38
CA GLY A 40 -11.56 12.72 -12.98
C GLY A 40 -12.68 13.07 -12.01
N PRO A 41 -13.91 13.28 -12.49
CA PRO A 41 -15.07 13.64 -11.68
C PRO A 41 -15.45 12.51 -10.71
N SER A 42 -16.32 12.82 -9.74
CA SER A 42 -16.90 11.80 -8.85
C SER A 42 -17.65 10.73 -9.67
N GLY A 43 -17.48 9.46 -9.30
CA GLY A 43 -18.14 8.34 -9.97
C GLY A 43 -17.46 7.84 -11.25
N CYS A 44 -16.35 8.43 -11.71
CA CYS A 44 -15.66 7.96 -12.94
C CYS A 44 -14.81 6.68 -12.75
N GLY A 45 -14.91 6.00 -11.60
CA GLY A 45 -14.26 4.70 -11.38
C GLY A 45 -12.88 4.74 -10.73
N LYS A 46 -12.36 5.89 -10.23
CA LYS A 46 -11.04 5.98 -9.57
C LYS A 46 -10.89 5.02 -8.38
N THR A 47 -11.78 5.13 -7.40
CA THR A 47 -11.79 4.25 -6.23
C THR A 47 -11.96 2.78 -6.62
N THR A 48 -12.80 2.49 -7.63
CA THR A 48 -12.98 1.13 -8.15
C THR A 48 -11.67 0.60 -8.76
N THR A 49 -10.97 1.42 -9.53
CA THR A 49 -9.66 1.06 -10.09
C THR A 49 -8.63 0.80 -9.00
N LEU A 50 -8.53 1.68 -7.97
CA LEU A 50 -7.65 1.46 -6.82
C LEU A 50 -8.00 0.18 -6.07
N ARG A 51 -9.30 -0.12 -5.88
CA ARG A 51 -9.76 -1.36 -5.25
C ARG A 51 -9.40 -2.61 -6.05
N MET A 52 -9.46 -2.54 -7.38
CA MET A 52 -9.02 -3.64 -8.24
C MET A 52 -7.50 -3.85 -8.15
N LEU A 53 -6.70 -2.80 -8.14
CA LEU A 53 -5.26 -2.87 -7.92
C LEU A 53 -4.91 -3.47 -6.55
N ALA A 54 -5.64 -3.09 -5.52
CA ALA A 54 -5.46 -3.61 -4.16
C ALA A 54 -5.98 -5.05 -3.96
N GLY A 55 -6.82 -5.56 -4.88
CA GLY A 55 -7.43 -6.89 -4.79
C GLY A 55 -8.69 -6.97 -3.93
N PHE A 56 -9.30 -5.83 -3.57
CA PHE A 56 -10.60 -5.79 -2.90
C PHE A 56 -11.76 -5.97 -3.86
N GLU A 57 -11.53 -5.72 -5.16
CA GLU A 57 -12.45 -5.95 -6.25
C GLU A 57 -11.74 -6.75 -7.34
N GLN A 58 -12.50 -7.55 -8.07
CA GLN A 58 -12.00 -8.23 -9.27
C GLN A 58 -12.51 -7.50 -10.50
N PRO A 59 -11.70 -7.32 -11.55
CA PRO A 59 -12.19 -6.83 -12.83
C PRO A 59 -13.18 -7.84 -13.42
N THR A 60 -14.14 -7.34 -14.22
CA THR A 60 -15.05 -8.19 -15.00
C THR A 60 -14.32 -8.80 -16.20
N GLU A 61 -13.40 -8.00 -16.79
CA GLU A 61 -12.55 -8.42 -17.92
C GLU A 61 -11.20 -7.71 -17.79
N GLY A 62 -10.20 -8.23 -18.50
CA GLY A 62 -8.83 -7.69 -18.51
C GLY A 62 -7.94 -8.29 -17.45
N THR A 63 -6.71 -7.79 -17.35
CA THR A 63 -5.65 -8.39 -16.52
C THR A 63 -4.88 -7.31 -15.79
N ILE A 64 -4.47 -7.61 -14.56
CA ILE A 64 -3.60 -6.77 -13.73
C ILE A 64 -2.33 -7.55 -13.43
N LEU A 65 -1.18 -6.99 -13.83
CA LEU A 65 0.13 -7.58 -13.56
C LEU A 65 0.87 -6.73 -12.52
N PHE A 66 1.60 -7.40 -11.65
CA PHE A 66 2.52 -6.81 -10.68
C PHE A 66 3.89 -7.47 -10.83
N ASN A 67 4.93 -6.69 -11.13
CA ASN A 67 6.26 -7.19 -11.48
C ASN A 67 6.20 -8.29 -12.57
N GLY A 68 5.32 -8.13 -13.56
CA GLY A 68 5.11 -9.10 -14.65
C GLY A 68 4.29 -10.35 -14.28
N GLN A 69 3.89 -10.52 -13.02
CA GLN A 69 3.08 -11.63 -12.56
C GLN A 69 1.60 -11.25 -12.53
N ASP A 70 0.73 -12.12 -13.01
CA ASP A 70 -0.72 -11.90 -12.96
C ASP A 70 -1.23 -11.96 -11.51
N ILE A 71 -1.77 -10.84 -11.05
CA ILE A 71 -2.38 -10.70 -9.71
C ILE A 71 -3.90 -10.50 -9.78
N THR A 72 -4.52 -10.62 -10.94
CA THR A 72 -5.93 -10.30 -11.18
C THR A 72 -6.84 -10.96 -10.13
N ASN A 73 -6.62 -12.24 -9.85
CA ASN A 73 -7.42 -13.03 -8.92
C ASN A 73 -6.78 -13.21 -7.54
N LEU A 74 -5.62 -12.57 -7.27
CA LEU A 74 -4.98 -12.67 -5.97
C LEU A 74 -5.69 -11.80 -4.93
N PRO A 75 -5.98 -12.35 -3.74
CA PRO A 75 -6.58 -11.56 -2.65
C PRO A 75 -5.59 -10.52 -2.10
N PRO A 76 -6.07 -9.46 -1.42
CA PRO A 76 -5.24 -8.35 -0.94
C PRO A 76 -4.01 -8.77 -0.12
N HIS A 77 -4.17 -9.74 0.78
CA HIS A 77 -3.09 -10.20 1.67
C HIS A 77 -1.94 -10.94 0.96
N LYS A 78 -2.11 -11.29 -0.32
CA LYS A 78 -1.07 -11.90 -1.16
C LYS A 78 -0.40 -10.89 -2.10
N ARG A 79 -0.84 -9.63 -2.08
CA ARG A 79 -0.25 -8.55 -2.89
C ARG A 79 0.68 -7.71 -2.03
N ASN A 80 1.87 -7.37 -2.55
CA ASN A 80 2.78 -6.45 -1.86
C ASN A 80 2.40 -4.99 -2.13
N ILE A 81 1.11 -4.70 -1.96
CA ILE A 81 0.46 -3.41 -2.21
C ILE A 81 -0.31 -3.04 -0.94
N ASN A 82 -0.07 -1.85 -0.42
CA ASN A 82 -0.84 -1.32 0.71
C ASN A 82 -1.75 -0.17 0.26
N THR A 83 -2.86 0.00 0.97
CA THR A 83 -3.86 1.04 0.67
C THR A 83 -4.12 1.90 1.91
N VAL A 84 -4.14 3.21 1.71
CA VAL A 84 -4.69 4.17 2.66
C VAL A 84 -6.08 4.55 2.16
N PHE A 85 -7.10 4.21 2.94
CA PHE A 85 -8.50 4.45 2.61
C PHE A 85 -8.92 5.88 2.94
N GLN A 86 -9.90 6.40 2.25
CA GLN A 86 -10.50 7.73 2.45
C GLN A 86 -10.91 8.01 3.91
N LYS A 87 -11.46 7.02 4.60
CA LYS A 87 -11.84 7.09 6.04
C LYS A 87 -10.76 6.51 6.96
N TYR A 88 -9.51 6.43 6.53
CA TYR A 88 -8.32 5.96 7.26
C TYR A 88 -8.40 4.52 7.79
N ALA A 89 -9.58 3.97 8.05
CA ALA A 89 -9.83 2.60 8.54
C ALA A 89 -8.94 2.21 9.74
N LEU A 90 -8.72 3.14 10.69
CA LEU A 90 -7.98 2.85 11.92
C LEU A 90 -8.80 1.96 12.85
N PHE A 91 -8.11 1.12 13.61
CA PHE A 91 -8.71 0.27 14.63
C PHE A 91 -8.97 1.11 15.89
N PRO A 92 -10.24 1.42 16.24
CA PRO A 92 -10.55 2.38 17.32
C PRO A 92 -10.21 1.85 18.71
N HIS A 93 -10.12 0.53 18.87
CA HIS A 93 -9.77 -0.15 20.12
C HIS A 93 -8.26 -0.29 20.35
N LEU A 94 -7.43 0.13 19.37
CA LEU A 94 -5.97 0.11 19.47
C LEU A 94 -5.43 1.53 19.66
N THR A 95 -4.28 1.61 20.32
CA THR A 95 -3.47 2.83 20.36
C THR A 95 -2.88 3.14 18.98
N VAL A 96 -2.27 4.31 18.81
CA VAL A 96 -1.50 4.67 17.63
C VAL A 96 -0.42 3.63 17.35
N PHE A 97 0.39 3.29 18.36
CA PHE A 97 1.40 2.22 18.26
C PHE A 97 0.77 0.90 17.84
N GLY A 98 -0.35 0.51 18.45
CA GLY A 98 -1.05 -0.72 18.16
C GLY A 98 -1.55 -0.81 16.71
N ASN A 99 -2.04 0.31 16.17
CA ASN A 99 -2.46 0.42 14.78
C ASN A 99 -1.29 0.19 13.81
N ILE A 100 -0.16 0.87 14.02
CA ILE A 100 1.02 0.75 13.16
C ILE A 100 1.63 -0.65 13.28
N ALA A 101 1.75 -1.18 14.50
CA ALA A 101 2.31 -2.50 14.77
C ALA A 101 1.47 -3.66 14.24
N PHE A 102 0.19 -3.43 13.87
CA PHE A 102 -0.76 -4.51 13.58
C PHE A 102 -0.26 -5.48 12.50
N GLY A 103 0.17 -4.96 11.35
CA GLY A 103 0.70 -5.77 10.26
C GLY A 103 2.01 -6.47 10.61
N LEU A 104 2.90 -5.80 11.36
CA LEU A 104 4.18 -6.35 11.76
C LEU A 104 4.05 -7.58 12.67
N LYS A 105 3.01 -7.64 13.52
CA LYS A 105 2.74 -8.81 14.40
C LYS A 105 2.42 -10.08 13.61
N LEU A 106 1.92 -9.92 12.38
CA LEU A 106 1.59 -11.03 11.48
C LEU A 106 2.72 -11.36 10.52
N LYS A 107 3.62 -10.40 10.27
CA LYS A 107 4.75 -10.55 9.34
C LYS A 107 5.72 -11.63 9.83
N ARG A 108 6.15 -12.48 8.90
CA ARG A 108 7.23 -13.43 9.13
C ARG A 108 8.48 -12.99 8.38
N VAL A 109 9.62 -13.13 8.99
CA VAL A 109 10.94 -12.82 8.43
C VAL A 109 11.81 -14.05 8.38
N LYS A 110 12.79 -14.07 7.51
CA LYS A 110 13.78 -15.16 7.43
C LYS A 110 14.55 -15.26 8.74
N ASP A 111 14.80 -16.48 9.20
CA ASP A 111 15.50 -16.80 10.44
C ASP A 111 16.75 -17.63 10.11
N GLY A 112 17.90 -16.97 10.12
CA GLY A 112 19.17 -17.60 9.75
C GLY A 112 19.31 -17.91 8.26
N GLU A 113 20.36 -18.67 7.93
CA GLU A 113 20.64 -19.12 6.58
C GLU A 113 19.71 -20.29 6.17
N PRO A 114 19.40 -20.42 4.86
CA PRO A 114 18.71 -21.60 4.35
C PRO A 114 19.50 -22.87 4.65
N TYR A 115 18.80 -23.95 5.01
CA TYR A 115 19.40 -25.25 5.25
C TYR A 115 18.77 -26.33 4.36
N VAL A 116 19.49 -27.42 4.14
CA VAL A 116 18.97 -28.55 3.38
C VAL A 116 18.31 -29.53 4.36
N ASP A 117 17.03 -29.85 4.13
CA ASP A 117 16.29 -30.81 4.93
C ASP A 117 16.71 -32.26 4.64
N ARG A 118 16.18 -33.22 5.41
CA ARG A 118 16.49 -34.66 5.24
C ARG A 118 16.05 -35.24 3.89
N LYS A 119 15.24 -34.49 3.13
CA LYS A 119 14.74 -34.88 1.80
C LYS A 119 15.50 -34.18 0.68
N GLY A 120 16.56 -33.44 0.98
CA GLY A 120 17.36 -32.72 0.00
C GLY A 120 16.78 -31.36 -0.45
N ASN A 121 15.69 -30.86 0.16
CA ASN A 121 15.11 -29.58 -0.20
C ASN A 121 15.77 -28.45 0.56
N THR A 122 16.02 -27.33 -0.12
CA THR A 122 16.46 -26.09 0.53
C THR A 122 15.28 -25.44 1.24
N VAL A 123 15.36 -25.34 2.56
CA VAL A 123 14.31 -24.80 3.43
C VAL A 123 14.79 -23.54 4.11
N GLN A 124 13.99 -22.48 4.05
CA GLN A 124 14.21 -21.24 4.79
C GLN A 124 13.32 -21.21 6.03
N LYS A 125 13.95 -21.21 7.21
CA LYS A 125 13.22 -21.02 8.48
C LYS A 125 12.64 -19.62 8.55
N MET A 126 11.40 -19.52 9.04
CA MET A 126 10.70 -18.25 9.18
C MET A 126 10.29 -18.04 10.64
N ARG A 127 10.53 -16.83 11.17
CA ARG A 127 10.10 -16.43 12.50
C ARG A 127 9.21 -15.18 12.48
N LYS A 128 8.49 -14.92 13.53
CA LYS A 128 7.83 -13.64 13.77
C LYS A 128 8.87 -12.60 14.20
N LEU A 129 8.56 -11.33 13.97
CA LEU A 129 9.33 -10.22 14.53
C LEU A 129 9.26 -10.24 16.06
N THR A 130 10.37 -9.91 16.71
CA THR A 130 10.44 -9.71 18.16
C THR A 130 9.75 -8.40 18.57
N LYS A 131 9.44 -8.25 19.86
CA LYS A 131 8.86 -7.00 20.37
C LYS A 131 9.78 -5.79 20.15
N ALA A 132 11.10 -5.99 20.27
CA ALA A 132 12.10 -4.93 20.03
C ALA A 132 12.13 -4.50 18.57
N GLU A 133 12.17 -5.43 17.62
CA GLU A 133 12.14 -5.13 16.18
C GLU A 133 10.84 -4.42 15.77
N ILE A 134 9.70 -4.83 16.35
CA ILE A 134 8.42 -4.14 16.11
C ILE A 134 8.48 -2.71 16.66
N ALA A 135 8.99 -2.51 17.87
CA ALA A 135 9.08 -1.19 18.49
C ALA A 135 9.97 -0.25 17.67
N GLU A 136 11.12 -0.73 17.23
CA GLU A 136 12.04 0.03 16.37
C GLU A 136 11.36 0.50 15.07
N LYS A 137 10.73 -0.43 14.35
CA LYS A 137 10.03 -0.13 13.08
C LYS A 137 8.86 0.84 13.30
N VAL A 138 8.09 0.67 14.38
CA VAL A 138 6.97 1.57 14.69
C VAL A 138 7.46 2.96 15.04
N ASN A 139 8.51 3.08 15.88
CA ASN A 139 9.08 4.37 16.25
C ASN A 139 9.66 5.09 15.02
N HIS A 140 10.32 4.35 14.12
CA HIS A 140 10.78 4.92 12.86
C HIS A 140 9.62 5.42 12.00
N ALA A 141 8.53 4.65 11.87
CA ALA A 141 7.34 5.07 11.14
C ALA A 141 6.65 6.29 11.76
N LEU A 142 6.59 6.37 13.10
CA LEU A 142 6.05 7.54 13.82
C LEU A 142 6.89 8.80 13.55
N LYS A 143 8.21 8.66 13.54
CA LYS A 143 9.12 9.76 13.21
C LYS A 143 8.93 10.28 11.79
N MET A 144 8.72 9.40 10.81
CA MET A 144 8.47 9.80 9.42
C MET A 144 7.21 10.66 9.24
N VAL A 145 6.26 10.59 10.18
CA VAL A 145 4.99 11.31 10.11
C VAL A 145 4.84 12.38 11.20
N ASP A 146 5.92 12.75 11.91
CA ASP A 146 5.97 13.73 13.01
C ASP A 146 4.95 13.41 14.12
N LEU A 147 4.92 12.17 14.61
CA LEU A 147 4.01 11.69 15.65
C LEU A 147 4.73 10.84 16.72
N GLU A 148 6.03 11.08 17.00
CA GLU A 148 6.86 10.27 17.91
C GLU A 148 6.21 10.13 19.30
N ASP A 149 5.67 11.21 19.84
CA ASP A 149 5.10 11.25 21.19
C ASP A 149 3.66 10.72 21.27
N TYR A 150 3.08 10.31 20.14
CA TYR A 150 1.68 9.94 20.08
C TYR A 150 1.44 8.42 20.18
N GLY A 151 2.48 7.60 20.24
CA GLY A 151 2.39 6.15 20.19
C GLY A 151 1.41 5.53 21.19
N HIS A 152 1.34 6.07 22.40
CA HIS A 152 0.49 5.59 23.50
C HIS A 152 -0.96 6.08 23.44
N ARG A 153 -1.26 7.10 22.61
CA ARG A 153 -2.59 7.71 22.56
C ARG A 153 -3.62 6.83 21.86
N SER A 154 -4.88 7.00 22.25
CA SER A 154 -6.01 6.45 21.50
C SER A 154 -6.15 7.18 20.16
N VAL A 155 -6.46 6.47 19.09
CA VAL A 155 -6.69 7.08 17.76
C VAL A 155 -7.92 7.99 17.75
N ASN A 156 -8.89 7.78 18.65
CA ASN A 156 -10.09 8.60 18.77
C ASN A 156 -9.80 10.01 19.35
N SER A 157 -8.66 10.20 20.03
CA SER A 157 -8.24 11.51 20.56
C SER A 157 -7.47 12.35 19.55
N LEU A 158 -7.25 11.85 18.34
CA LEU A 158 -6.47 12.49 17.31
C LEU A 158 -7.35 13.35 16.38
N SER A 159 -6.79 14.46 15.88
CA SER A 159 -7.40 15.19 14.77
C SER A 159 -7.45 14.34 13.49
N GLY A 160 -8.31 14.69 12.52
CA GLY A 160 -8.41 13.99 11.25
C GLY A 160 -7.07 13.90 10.51
N GLY A 161 -6.28 14.99 10.49
CA GLY A 161 -4.95 14.98 9.88
C GLY A 161 -3.95 14.08 10.62
N GLN A 162 -4.02 14.00 11.95
CA GLN A 162 -3.21 13.07 12.72
C GLN A 162 -3.61 11.61 12.46
N GLN A 163 -4.92 11.33 12.40
CA GLN A 163 -5.43 10.00 12.06
C GLN A 163 -4.96 9.56 10.66
N GLN A 164 -4.97 10.47 9.70
CA GLN A 164 -4.46 10.20 8.36
C GLN A 164 -2.97 9.87 8.39
N ARG A 165 -2.15 10.63 9.10
CA ARG A 165 -0.72 10.36 9.26
C ARG A 165 -0.46 9.00 9.92
N VAL A 166 -1.25 8.61 10.91
CA VAL A 166 -1.19 7.25 11.49
C VAL A 166 -1.52 6.18 10.45
N ALA A 167 -2.54 6.40 9.60
CA ALA A 167 -2.90 5.44 8.55
C ALA A 167 -1.78 5.29 7.50
N ILE A 168 -1.12 6.40 7.15
CA ILE A 168 0.06 6.39 6.27
C ILE A 168 1.21 5.63 6.92
N ALA A 169 1.56 5.93 8.18
CA ALA A 169 2.60 5.21 8.91
C ALA A 169 2.33 3.70 9.00
N ARG A 170 1.05 3.31 9.25
CA ARG A 170 0.61 1.90 9.25
C ARG A 170 0.79 1.22 7.89
N ALA A 171 0.57 1.95 6.82
CA ALA A 171 0.75 1.41 5.48
C ALA A 171 2.25 1.29 5.13
N LEU A 172 3.06 2.28 5.48
CA LEU A 172 4.50 2.31 5.15
C LEU A 172 5.34 1.35 5.97
N VAL A 173 4.98 1.07 7.23
CA VAL A 173 5.79 0.24 8.15
C VAL A 173 6.02 -1.18 7.64
N ASN A 174 5.15 -1.67 6.76
CA ASN A 174 5.30 -2.98 6.11
C ASN A 174 6.24 -2.97 4.91
N GLU A 175 6.75 -1.79 4.51
CA GLU A 175 7.65 -1.61 3.37
C GLU A 175 7.02 -2.15 2.05
N PRO A 176 5.82 -1.67 1.67
CA PRO A 176 5.17 -2.12 0.45
C PRO A 176 5.93 -1.62 -0.79
N GLU A 177 5.89 -2.38 -1.89
CA GLU A 177 6.43 -1.91 -3.16
C GLU A 177 5.53 -0.87 -3.84
N VAL A 178 4.22 -0.89 -3.55
CA VAL A 178 3.24 0.07 -4.04
C VAL A 178 2.35 0.54 -2.91
N LEU A 179 2.16 1.85 -2.82
CA LEU A 179 1.21 2.49 -1.92
C LEU A 179 0.08 3.14 -2.72
N LEU A 180 -1.15 2.71 -2.46
CA LEU A 180 -2.36 3.29 -3.04
C LEU A 180 -2.98 4.26 -2.04
N LEU A 181 -3.33 5.46 -2.53
CA LEU A 181 -3.97 6.50 -1.73
C LEU A 181 -5.33 6.83 -2.34
N ASP A 182 -6.41 6.55 -1.60
CA ASP A 182 -7.77 6.85 -2.04
C ASP A 182 -8.21 8.19 -1.43
N GLU A 183 -8.29 9.24 -2.26
CA GLU A 183 -8.62 10.62 -1.89
C GLU A 183 -7.78 11.20 -0.72
N PRO A 184 -6.45 11.27 -0.84
CA PRO A 184 -5.59 11.75 0.25
C PRO A 184 -5.66 13.26 0.48
N LEU A 185 -6.44 14.00 -0.30
CA LEU A 185 -6.42 15.46 -0.39
C LEU A 185 -7.15 16.16 0.76
N GLY A 186 -6.62 16.05 1.96
CA GLY A 186 -7.02 16.90 3.09
C GLY A 186 -5.88 17.27 4.03
N ALA A 187 -4.76 16.53 4.02
CA ALA A 187 -3.68 16.72 5.01
C ALA A 187 -2.31 16.16 4.60
N LEU A 188 -2.06 15.88 3.31
CA LEU A 188 -0.67 15.64 2.90
C LEU A 188 0.04 16.99 2.77
N ASP A 189 0.56 17.51 3.89
CA ASP A 189 1.63 18.49 3.82
C ASP A 189 2.77 17.87 3.00
N LEU A 190 3.19 18.57 1.95
CA LEU A 190 4.29 18.21 1.05
C LEU A 190 5.60 17.80 1.75
N LYS A 191 5.71 18.02 3.07
CA LYS A 191 6.83 17.59 3.91
C LYS A 191 6.92 16.06 4.06
N CYS A 192 5.81 15.34 4.24
CA CYS A 192 5.83 13.87 4.32
C CYS A 192 6.33 13.20 3.03
N ALA A 193 6.06 13.81 1.89
CA ALA A 193 6.52 13.31 0.60
C ALA A 193 8.04 13.44 0.41
N LYS A 194 8.67 14.45 1.02
CA LYS A 194 10.13 14.68 0.92
C LYS A 194 10.95 13.78 1.85
N THR A 195 10.39 13.33 2.97
CA THR A 195 11.10 12.52 3.98
C THR A 195 11.14 11.04 3.60
N CYS A 196 10.15 10.58 2.86
CA CYS A 196 10.14 9.24 2.26
C CYS A 196 10.89 9.29 0.96
N ASN A 197 12.14 9.20 0.82
CA ASN A 197 13.02 9.14 -0.35
C ASN A 197 12.35 8.73 -1.72
N TRP A 198 11.12 9.18 -1.88
CA TRP A 198 10.29 9.06 -3.05
C TRP A 198 10.61 10.29 -3.89
N ASN A 199 11.37 10.11 -4.95
CA ASN A 199 11.56 11.15 -5.96
C ASN A 199 10.19 11.53 -6.51
N LEU A 200 9.52 12.51 -5.84
CA LEU A 200 8.36 13.18 -6.38
C LEU A 200 8.85 14.02 -7.55
N CYS A 201 8.75 13.45 -8.73
CA CYS A 201 8.92 14.21 -9.96
C CYS A 201 7.85 15.31 -9.98
N PRO A 202 8.21 16.59 -10.17
CA PRO A 202 7.22 17.64 -10.33
C PRO A 202 6.36 17.28 -11.55
N CYS A 203 5.04 17.28 -11.36
CA CYS A 203 4.10 17.13 -12.47
C CYS A 203 4.34 18.27 -13.45
N THR A 204 5.12 18.05 -14.49
CA THR A 204 5.17 18.95 -15.64
C THR A 204 3.89 18.75 -16.42
N ASN A 205 3.12 19.84 -16.51
CA ASN A 205 1.99 20.01 -17.39
C ASN A 205 2.29 19.50 -18.79
N ASN A 206 1.58 18.47 -19.23
CA ASN A 206 1.33 18.25 -20.64
C ASN A 206 -0.04 17.58 -20.77
N TRP A 207 -1.06 18.43 -20.82
CA TRP A 207 -2.37 18.10 -21.37
C TRP A 207 -2.55 19.01 -22.60
N ALA A 208 -2.33 18.47 -23.76
CA ALA A 208 -2.88 18.96 -25.01
C ALA A 208 -3.81 17.90 -25.58
#